data_218b9385a498fa4ffe0fbd506738d23c
#
_entry.id   218b9385a498fa4ffe0fbd506738d23c
#
_cell.length_a   1.000
_cell.length_b   1.000
_cell.length_c   1.000
_cell.angle_alpha   90.00
_cell.angle_beta   90.00
_cell.angle_gamma   90.00
#
_symmetry.space_group_name_H-M   'P 1'
#
loop_
_entity.id
_entity.type
_entity.pdbx_description
1 polymer ?
#
loop_
_entity_poly.entity_id
_entity_poly.type
_entity_poly.pdbx_seq_one_letter_code
_entity_poly.pdbx_strand_id
1 'polypeptide(L)'
;MKKYSPVQRRLAATLTVLSCLISGKSVASSEGLLAFQPVAPQAKTGMVMASTPPAPLAPRVAQKSAVDNHATSTTHTAFAKSNATNVDRQTARAPGENEIRLLFNDAVNTALGMSPEVRGAQFNTEAAQANVDEAKGQRWPQVDVGTRSKSIQFGGGERGYSDSRPAVTVNVATTLLDFGRTSNTIKSREALHLAAKENTGAQAENIAWQVSSALIELSKQRQIIVLSQKYVARMNELVEMLDGIVKVDQGRRSELTQARGRFLQAQSSLDTAISRARDTEIILNRLLGDTPVPLPTAAVWNLKPGELNKQLSAIESHPTIRQAQAETASALADAEAARSAAYPTVTWNVGKSTGRDELGREQAWETNVNLSWPIFRGGSQRAAELSAARRADASREAIEQQSRDLDNRVRAADQDAHSMLERAGLYHNLSIESDRIRHDFFDQWYHLGRRTLLDVLSAESDFYGNQVAEVTNRFDGYSAIFRSYASSGTLLLWLRNNN
;
A
#
# COMPACT_ATOMS: atom_id res chain seq x y z
N MET A 1 -43.49 16.98 33.79
CA MET A 1 -42.19 17.22 33.18
C MET A 1 -42.39 17.88 31.82
N LYS A 2 -42.21 19.21 31.70
CA LYS A 2 -42.38 19.96 30.43
C LYS A 2 -41.11 19.81 29.60
N LYS A 3 -41.24 19.22 28.38
CA LYS A 3 -40.16 19.10 27.42
C LYS A 3 -39.89 20.49 26.82
N TYR A 4 -38.76 21.05 27.11
CA TYR A 4 -38.28 22.29 26.45
C TYR A 4 -37.82 21.98 25.02
N SER A 5 -38.15 22.90 24.09
CA SER A 5 -37.77 22.79 22.69
C SER A 5 -36.22 22.95 22.50
N PRO A 6 -35.64 22.42 21.42
CA PRO A 6 -34.22 22.47 21.20
C PRO A 6 -33.61 23.88 21.12
N VAL A 7 -34.44 24.89 20.84
CA VAL A 7 -34.00 26.32 20.80
C VAL A 7 -33.74 26.88 22.23
N GLN A 8 -34.55 26.45 23.21
CA GLN A 8 -34.35 26.89 24.59
C GLN A 8 -33.14 26.26 25.28
N ARG A 9 -32.72 25.08 24.89
CA ARG A 9 -31.48 24.44 25.35
C ARG A 9 -30.21 25.14 24.82
N ARG A 10 -30.27 25.74 23.64
CA ARG A 10 -29.15 26.50 23.08
C ARG A 10 -28.90 27.83 23.77
N LEU A 11 -29.96 28.55 24.21
CA LEU A 11 -29.84 29.79 24.96
C LEU A 11 -29.30 29.59 26.40
N ALA A 12 -29.62 28.47 27.04
CA ALA A 12 -29.14 28.19 28.39
C ALA A 12 -27.62 27.83 28.41
N ALA A 13 -27.11 27.16 27.39
CA ALA A 13 -25.68 26.82 27.29
C ALA A 13 -24.80 28.05 27.04
N THR A 14 -25.29 29.06 26.29
CA THR A 14 -24.54 30.31 26.04
C THR A 14 -24.46 31.19 27.27
N LEU A 15 -25.44 31.16 28.16
CA LEU A 15 -25.38 31.96 29.43
C LEU A 15 -24.42 31.38 30.45
N THR A 16 -24.24 30.06 30.48
CA THR A 16 -23.37 29.41 31.49
C THR A 16 -21.86 29.62 31.18
N VAL A 17 -21.47 29.71 29.92
CA VAL A 17 -20.08 30.00 29.51
C VAL A 17 -19.68 31.45 29.85
N LEU A 18 -20.64 32.37 29.77
CA LEU A 18 -20.40 33.79 30.12
C LEU A 18 -20.21 34.00 31.64
N SER A 19 -20.78 33.17 32.51
CA SER A 19 -20.68 33.27 33.96
C SER A 19 -19.32 32.81 34.51
N CYS A 20 -18.59 31.94 33.83
CA CYS A 20 -17.26 31.49 34.29
C CYS A 20 -16.11 32.47 33.98
N LEU A 21 -16.30 33.42 33.08
CA LEU A 21 -15.28 34.39 32.68
C LEU A 21 -15.20 35.64 33.59
N ILE A 22 -16.11 35.81 34.55
CA ILE A 22 -16.19 36.99 35.42
C ILE A 22 -15.48 36.79 36.75
N SER A 23 -15.05 35.56 37.10
CA SER A 23 -14.35 35.27 38.35
C SER A 23 -12.84 35.25 38.14
N GLY A 24 -12.21 36.37 37.93
CA GLY A 24 -10.76 36.51 37.77
C GLY A 24 -10.01 36.17 39.04
N LYS A 25 -9.24 35.11 39.06
CA LYS A 25 -8.05 34.97 39.93
C LYS A 25 -6.84 34.76 39.02
N SER A 26 -5.93 35.73 39.10
CA SER A 26 -4.63 35.73 38.47
C SER A 26 -3.73 34.65 39.06
N VAL A 27 -3.17 33.80 38.24
CA VAL A 27 -1.96 33.05 38.57
C VAL A 27 -0.95 33.34 37.46
N ALA A 28 0.10 34.04 37.84
CA ALA A 28 1.29 34.23 37.03
C ALA A 28 2.20 33.01 37.19
N SER A 29 2.68 32.44 36.10
CA SER A 29 3.95 31.75 36.10
C SER A 29 4.57 31.82 34.68
N SER A 30 5.79 32.35 34.72
CA SER A 30 6.77 32.49 33.65
C SER A 30 7.30 31.12 33.25
N GLU A 31 7.52 30.90 31.91
CA GLU A 31 8.78 30.41 31.35
C GLU A 31 8.58 29.90 29.91
N GLY A 32 9.51 30.29 29.02
CA GLY A 32 9.85 29.50 27.83
C GLY A 32 9.33 30.00 26.49
N LEU A 33 9.78 31.19 26.03
CA LEU A 33 9.72 31.55 24.60
C LEU A 33 10.82 30.82 23.83
N LEU A 34 10.44 29.89 22.93
CA LEU A 34 11.28 29.45 21.86
C LEU A 34 10.84 30.10 20.55
N ALA A 35 11.76 30.86 19.96
CA ALA A 35 11.56 31.61 18.73
C ALA A 35 11.49 30.69 17.50
N PHE A 36 10.40 30.78 16.75
CA PHE A 36 10.32 30.24 15.38
C PHE A 36 10.75 31.33 14.40
N GLN A 37 11.80 31.05 13.62
CA GLN A 37 12.17 31.83 12.43
C GLN A 37 11.41 31.31 11.20
N PRO A 38 10.87 32.19 10.33
CA PRO A 38 10.25 31.77 9.08
C PRO A 38 11.33 31.58 8.00
N VAL A 39 11.29 30.43 7.33
CA VAL A 39 12.10 30.11 6.14
C VAL A 39 11.38 30.68 4.91
N ALA A 40 12.08 31.53 4.16
CA ALA A 40 11.62 32.10 2.89
C ALA A 40 11.75 31.08 1.73
N PRO A 41 10.85 31.09 0.73
CA PRO A 41 10.96 30.20 -0.43
C PRO A 41 11.95 30.74 -1.47
N GLN A 42 12.93 29.93 -1.84
CA GLN A 42 13.85 30.22 -2.97
C GLN A 42 13.20 29.87 -4.31
N ALA A 43 13.17 30.84 -5.20
CA ALA A 43 12.83 30.68 -6.60
C ALA A 43 13.93 29.93 -7.36
N LYS A 44 13.58 28.85 -8.08
CA LYS A 44 14.50 28.19 -9.03
C LYS A 44 14.28 28.71 -10.43
N THR A 45 15.27 29.44 -10.92
CA THR A 45 15.41 29.80 -12.33
C THR A 45 16.02 28.61 -13.07
N GLY A 46 15.34 28.10 -14.10
CA GLY A 46 15.85 27.04 -14.95
C GLY A 46 16.85 27.55 -15.97
N MET A 47 17.93 26.80 -16.18
CA MET A 47 18.82 26.95 -17.31
C MET A 47 19.10 25.58 -17.92
N VAL A 48 18.66 25.41 -19.18
CA VAL A 48 18.88 24.24 -20.01
C VAL A 48 20.33 24.28 -20.53
N MET A 49 21.10 23.22 -20.29
CA MET A 49 22.34 22.95 -21.01
C MET A 49 22.39 21.50 -21.46
N ALA A 50 22.72 21.33 -22.73
CA ALA A 50 22.86 20.08 -23.45
C ALA A 50 24.01 19.23 -22.92
N SER A 51 23.79 17.91 -22.78
CA SER A 51 24.83 16.94 -22.41
C SER A 51 25.26 16.15 -23.64
N THR A 52 26.57 16.23 -23.93
CA THR A 52 27.33 15.36 -24.83
C THR A 52 27.72 14.06 -24.12
N PRO A 53 27.81 12.91 -24.82
CA PRO A 53 28.14 11.63 -24.20
C PRO A 53 29.64 11.43 -24.03
N PRO A 54 30.16 10.74 -22.99
CA PRO A 54 31.58 10.43 -22.85
C PRO A 54 31.95 9.14 -23.59
N ALA A 55 33.18 9.18 -24.14
CA ALA A 55 33.89 8.12 -24.86
C ALA A 55 34.38 6.99 -23.92
N PRO A 56 34.73 5.77 -24.48
CA PRO A 56 35.12 4.62 -23.70
C PRO A 56 36.56 4.64 -23.25
N LEU A 57 36.84 4.24 -22.02
CA LEU A 57 38.17 4.06 -21.45
C LEU A 57 38.68 2.64 -21.66
N ALA A 58 39.90 2.52 -22.17
CA ALA A 58 40.69 1.31 -22.41
C ALA A 58 41.21 0.64 -21.11
N PRO A 59 41.64 -0.64 -21.16
CA PRO A 59 41.96 -1.43 -19.96
C PRO A 59 43.36 -1.14 -19.41
N ARG A 60 43.46 -1.08 -18.10
CA ARG A 60 44.73 -0.98 -17.38
C ARG A 60 45.15 -2.34 -16.84
N VAL A 61 46.37 -2.70 -17.23
CA VAL A 61 47.13 -3.92 -16.95
C VAL A 61 47.49 -4.06 -15.47
N ALA A 62 47.61 -5.32 -15.07
CA ALA A 62 47.94 -5.89 -13.78
C ALA A 62 49.16 -5.27 -13.03
N GLN A 63 49.08 -5.32 -11.71
CA GLN A 63 50.24 -5.58 -10.86
C GLN A 63 49.91 -6.62 -9.78
N LYS A 64 50.74 -7.68 -9.79
CA LYS A 64 50.85 -8.73 -8.78
C LYS A 64 51.39 -8.16 -7.48
N SER A 65 50.86 -8.56 -6.35
CA SER A 65 51.65 -8.78 -5.14
C SER A 65 51.07 -9.97 -4.37
N ALA A 66 52.01 -10.79 -3.92
CA ALA A 66 51.82 -12.12 -3.37
C ALA A 66 51.64 -12.08 -1.84
N VAL A 67 51.07 -13.19 -1.34
CA VAL A 67 51.30 -13.83 -0.03
C VAL A 67 50.67 -13.14 1.19
N ASP A 68 49.64 -13.74 1.81
CA ASP A 68 49.87 -14.64 2.94
C ASP A 68 48.63 -15.51 3.25
N ASN A 69 48.89 -16.80 3.44
CA ASN A 69 48.00 -17.79 3.99
C ASN A 69 47.71 -17.51 5.47
N HIS A 70 46.44 -17.43 5.88
CA HIS A 70 46.03 -17.99 7.17
C HIS A 70 44.66 -18.62 7.05
N ALA A 71 44.62 -19.90 7.26
CA ALA A 71 43.46 -20.74 7.46
C ALA A 71 42.66 -20.28 8.66
N THR A 72 41.36 -20.11 8.47
CA THR A 72 40.35 -20.37 9.50
C THR A 72 39.13 -21.00 8.84
N SER A 73 39.20 -22.31 8.74
CA SER A 73 38.08 -23.25 8.65
C SER A 73 37.33 -23.14 9.98
N THR A 74 36.03 -23.18 9.91
CA THR A 74 34.99 -23.49 10.91
C THR A 74 33.95 -22.37 11.03
N THR A 75 32.86 -22.56 10.33
CA THR A 75 31.48 -22.38 10.81
C THR A 75 30.45 -22.49 9.64
N HIS A 76 30.39 -23.65 8.98
CA HIS A 76 29.31 -23.94 8.01
C HIS A 76 28.58 -25.27 8.26
N THR A 77 28.50 -25.76 9.51
CA THR A 77 27.90 -27.07 9.80
C THR A 77 26.98 -27.06 11.04
N ALA A 78 26.27 -25.97 11.31
CA ALA A 78 25.37 -25.93 12.49
C ALA A 78 23.86 -25.68 12.17
N PHE A 79 23.45 -25.48 10.90
CA PHE A 79 22.04 -25.22 10.58
C PHE A 79 21.28 -26.39 9.94
N ALA A 80 21.91 -27.52 9.71
CA ALA A 80 21.28 -28.64 8.97
C ALA A 80 20.89 -29.87 9.82
N LYS A 81 20.94 -29.83 11.15
CA LYS A 81 20.72 -31.04 11.97
C LYS A 81 19.59 -31.00 13.00
N SER A 82 18.81 -29.96 13.15
CA SER A 82 17.78 -29.95 14.21
C SER A 82 16.32 -30.13 13.74
N ASN A 83 16.02 -30.18 12.46
CA ASN A 83 14.63 -30.34 11.95
C ASN A 83 14.37 -31.58 11.08
N ALA A 84 15.30 -32.54 11.01
CA ALA A 84 15.15 -33.69 10.11
C ALA A 84 14.24 -34.82 10.63
N THR A 85 13.78 -34.77 11.87
CA THR A 85 13.08 -35.93 12.48
C THR A 85 11.55 -35.81 12.55
N ASN A 86 10.96 -34.68 12.21
CA ASN A 86 9.48 -34.54 12.20
C ASN A 86 8.85 -34.17 10.84
N VAL A 87 9.66 -33.96 9.78
CA VAL A 87 9.19 -33.51 8.46
C VAL A 87 8.78 -34.69 7.56
N ASP A 88 9.28 -35.88 7.81
CA ASP A 88 9.10 -37.03 6.87
C ASP A 88 7.74 -37.75 6.92
N ARG A 89 6.82 -37.38 7.83
CA ARG A 89 5.48 -38.00 7.90
C ARG A 89 4.34 -37.19 7.29
N GLN A 90 4.57 -35.93 6.89
CA GLN A 90 3.53 -35.08 6.24
C GLN A 90 3.65 -34.98 4.72
N THR A 91 4.59 -35.68 4.10
CA THR A 91 4.97 -35.52 2.68
C THR A 91 4.06 -36.22 1.66
N ALA A 92 2.94 -36.82 2.05
CA ALA A 92 2.14 -37.65 1.14
C ALA A 92 0.77 -37.09 0.76
N ARG A 93 0.26 -36.03 1.39
CA ARG A 93 -1.09 -35.52 1.10
C ARG A 93 -1.01 -34.08 0.58
N ALA A 94 -1.61 -33.85 -0.62
CA ALA A 94 -1.84 -32.50 -1.10
C ALA A 94 -2.70 -31.71 -0.11
N PRO A 95 -2.27 -30.53 0.37
CA PRO A 95 -3.04 -29.74 1.30
C PRO A 95 -4.36 -29.33 0.67
N GLY A 96 -5.43 -29.40 1.44
CA GLY A 96 -6.76 -28.96 1.02
C GLY A 96 -6.85 -27.43 0.95
N GLU A 97 -7.84 -26.92 0.26
CA GLU A 97 -8.08 -25.48 0.14
C GLU A 97 -8.23 -24.80 1.50
N ASN A 98 -8.97 -25.41 2.42
CA ASN A 98 -9.16 -24.86 3.77
C ASN A 98 -7.86 -24.78 4.57
N GLU A 99 -6.97 -25.75 4.43
CA GLU A 99 -5.67 -25.77 5.10
C GLU A 99 -4.77 -24.63 4.58
N ILE A 100 -4.77 -24.42 3.27
CA ILE A 100 -4.05 -23.30 2.64
C ILE A 100 -4.63 -21.96 3.09
N ARG A 101 -5.96 -21.81 3.09
CA ARG A 101 -6.63 -20.58 3.55
C ARG A 101 -6.28 -20.23 5.00
N LEU A 102 -6.31 -21.20 5.91
CA LEU A 102 -5.95 -20.99 7.31
C LEU A 102 -4.52 -20.50 7.46
N LEU A 103 -3.57 -21.18 6.82
CA LEU A 103 -2.17 -20.80 6.88
C LEU A 103 -1.91 -19.39 6.34
N PHE A 104 -2.54 -19.04 5.21
CA PHE A 104 -2.41 -17.72 4.61
C PHE A 104 -3.12 -16.65 5.44
N ASN A 105 -4.30 -16.97 6.02
CA ASN A 105 -5.02 -16.07 6.91
C ASN A 105 -4.19 -15.70 8.15
N ASP A 106 -3.51 -16.66 8.76
CA ASP A 106 -2.66 -16.42 9.93
C ASP A 106 -1.48 -15.51 9.59
N ALA A 107 -0.82 -15.77 8.46
CA ALA A 107 0.25 -14.91 7.96
C ALA A 107 -0.25 -13.49 7.64
N VAL A 108 -1.38 -13.38 6.95
CA VAL A 108 -1.99 -12.08 6.61
C VAL A 108 -2.39 -11.31 7.87
N ASN A 109 -3.01 -11.96 8.86
CA ASN A 109 -3.39 -11.29 10.12
C ASN A 109 -2.15 -10.78 10.87
N THR A 110 -1.05 -11.55 10.88
CA THR A 110 0.23 -11.10 11.46
C THR A 110 0.75 -9.86 10.74
N ALA A 111 0.76 -9.87 9.40
CA ALA A 111 1.20 -8.74 8.60
C ALA A 111 0.34 -7.50 8.80
N LEU A 112 -1.00 -7.65 8.84
CA LEU A 112 -1.91 -6.53 9.08
C LEU A 112 -1.67 -5.86 10.45
N GLY A 113 -1.38 -6.65 11.48
CA GLY A 113 -1.05 -6.14 12.82
C GLY A 113 0.28 -5.37 12.85
N MET A 114 1.22 -5.72 12.00
CA MET A 114 2.56 -5.11 11.94
C MET A 114 2.69 -4.01 10.88
N SER A 115 1.79 -3.94 9.88
CA SER A 115 1.91 -3.03 8.74
C SER A 115 1.85 -1.55 9.12
N PRO A 116 2.90 -0.76 8.81
CA PRO A 116 2.86 0.69 8.96
C PRO A 116 1.87 1.35 8.00
N GLU A 117 1.66 0.77 6.80
CA GLU A 117 0.75 1.28 5.78
C GLU A 117 -0.71 1.25 6.27
N VAL A 118 -1.12 0.14 6.90
CA VAL A 118 -2.47 0.00 7.48
C VAL A 118 -2.64 0.94 8.66
N ARG A 119 -1.65 1.02 9.56
CA ARG A 119 -1.69 1.96 10.70
C ARG A 119 -1.72 3.42 10.23
N GLY A 120 -0.94 3.76 9.20
CA GLY A 120 -0.96 5.09 8.58
C GLY A 120 -2.34 5.44 8.01
N ALA A 121 -3.00 4.50 7.34
CA ALA A 121 -4.36 4.67 6.85
C ALA A 121 -5.39 4.82 7.98
N GLN A 122 -5.22 4.11 9.11
CA GLN A 122 -6.05 4.30 10.31
C GLN A 122 -5.90 5.70 10.91
N PHE A 123 -4.67 6.20 11.07
CA PHE A 123 -4.43 7.58 11.52
C PHE A 123 -5.02 8.62 10.56
N ASN A 124 -4.97 8.38 9.26
CA ASN A 124 -5.64 9.24 8.28
C ASN A 124 -7.17 9.23 8.45
N THR A 125 -7.74 8.08 8.82
CA THR A 125 -9.18 7.98 9.12
C THR A 125 -9.53 8.77 10.39
N GLU A 126 -8.72 8.69 11.44
CA GLU A 126 -8.88 9.48 12.66
C GLU A 126 -8.72 10.99 12.40
N ALA A 127 -7.74 11.37 11.57
CA ALA A 127 -7.57 12.77 11.16
C ALA A 127 -8.77 13.28 10.34
N ALA A 128 -9.32 12.44 9.44
CA ALA A 128 -10.52 12.79 8.70
C ALA A 128 -11.75 12.95 9.63
N GLN A 129 -11.86 12.14 10.69
CA GLN A 129 -12.89 12.31 11.72
C GLN A 129 -12.72 13.63 12.46
N ALA A 130 -11.48 14.00 12.84
CA ALA A 130 -11.20 15.29 13.47
C ALA A 130 -11.59 16.47 12.56
N ASN A 131 -11.39 16.37 11.24
CA ASN A 131 -11.84 17.36 10.26
C ASN A 131 -13.38 17.48 10.21
N VAL A 132 -14.10 16.38 10.44
CA VAL A 132 -15.57 16.40 10.59
C VAL A 132 -15.96 17.17 11.84
N ASP A 133 -15.27 16.91 12.95
CA ASP A 133 -15.57 17.57 14.24
C ASP A 133 -15.20 19.05 14.20
N GLU A 134 -14.11 19.42 13.51
CA GLU A 134 -13.77 20.82 13.20
C GLU A 134 -14.90 21.50 12.41
N ALA A 135 -15.38 20.89 11.31
CA ALA A 135 -16.46 21.44 10.53
C ALA A 135 -17.78 21.56 11.33
N LYS A 136 -18.06 20.58 12.20
CA LYS A 136 -19.19 20.65 13.14
C LYS A 136 -19.00 21.76 14.16
N GLY A 137 -17.78 21.98 14.61
CA GLY A 137 -17.41 23.05 15.52
C GLY A 137 -17.75 24.44 14.98
N GLN A 138 -17.66 24.66 13.64
CA GLN A 138 -18.04 25.93 13.00
C GLN A 138 -19.52 26.31 13.13
N ARG A 139 -20.39 25.42 13.56
CA ARG A 139 -21.79 25.73 13.91
C ARG A 139 -21.96 26.40 15.27
N TRP A 140 -20.95 26.28 16.13
CA TRP A 140 -20.98 26.85 17.47
C TRP A 140 -20.41 28.25 17.48
N PRO A 141 -20.74 29.05 18.51
CA PRO A 141 -20.11 30.37 18.69
C PRO A 141 -18.59 30.25 18.71
N GLN A 142 -17.94 31.06 17.89
CA GLN A 142 -16.49 31.23 17.90
C GLN A 142 -16.14 32.39 18.83
N VAL A 143 -15.20 32.18 19.76
CA VAL A 143 -14.78 33.18 20.74
C VAL A 143 -13.32 33.55 20.51
N ASP A 144 -13.08 34.79 20.12
CA ASP A 144 -11.75 35.32 19.88
C ASP A 144 -11.39 36.36 20.92
N VAL A 145 -10.18 36.22 21.43
CA VAL A 145 -9.58 37.24 22.34
C VAL A 145 -8.38 37.84 21.62
N GLY A 146 -8.43 39.16 21.44
CA GLY A 146 -7.37 39.89 20.74
C GLY A 146 -6.87 41.08 21.53
N THR A 147 -5.75 41.62 21.10
CA THR A 147 -5.24 42.92 21.61
C THR A 147 -5.13 43.89 20.44
N ARG A 148 -5.55 45.11 20.66
CA ARG A 148 -5.39 46.22 19.71
C ARG A 148 -4.39 47.21 20.24
N SER A 149 -3.28 47.39 19.53
CA SER A 149 -2.31 48.44 19.85
C SER A 149 -2.84 49.81 19.42
N LYS A 150 -2.16 50.87 19.88
CA LYS A 150 -2.40 52.22 19.40
C LYS A 150 -2.33 52.29 17.87
N SER A 151 -3.32 52.89 17.24
CA SER A 151 -3.25 53.22 15.83
C SER A 151 -2.28 54.40 15.61
N ILE A 152 -1.29 54.20 14.77
CA ILE A 152 -0.33 55.25 14.38
C ILE A 152 -0.88 55.88 13.10
N GLN A 153 -1.21 57.17 13.20
CA GLN A 153 -1.72 57.94 12.08
C GLN A 153 -0.57 58.70 11.38
N PHE A 154 -0.40 58.53 10.09
CA PHE A 154 0.62 59.19 9.29
C PHE A 154 -0.06 60.15 8.26
N GLY A 155 0.61 61.26 7.99
CA GLY A 155 0.17 62.22 6.97
C GLY A 155 -0.49 63.47 7.54
N GLY A 156 -0.81 64.46 6.68
CA GLY A 156 -1.54 65.68 7.02
C GLY A 156 -3.05 65.44 7.03
N GLY A 157 -3.76 65.91 8.02
CA GLY A 157 -5.20 65.81 8.21
C GLY A 157 -5.60 65.89 9.70
N GLU A 158 -6.90 66.05 9.97
CA GLU A 158 -7.42 66.02 11.33
C GLU A 158 -7.14 64.62 11.95
N ARG A 159 -6.47 64.60 13.06
CA ARG A 159 -6.19 63.38 13.81
C ARG A 159 -7.38 63.10 14.71
N GLY A 160 -8.16 62.05 14.37
CA GLY A 160 -9.21 61.55 15.25
C GLY A 160 -8.63 61.07 16.60
N TYR A 161 -9.46 61.05 17.63
CA TYR A 161 -9.10 60.53 18.93
C TYR A 161 -8.61 59.09 18.79
N SER A 162 -7.41 58.84 19.27
CA SER A 162 -6.84 57.48 19.37
C SER A 162 -6.44 57.25 20.81
N ASP A 163 -7.11 56.30 21.47
CA ASP A 163 -6.69 55.86 22.80
C ASP A 163 -5.23 55.40 22.77
N SER A 164 -4.42 55.95 23.66
CA SER A 164 -2.99 55.68 23.70
C SER A 164 -2.65 54.37 24.41
N ARG A 165 -3.64 53.64 24.89
CA ARG A 165 -3.46 52.40 25.67
C ARG A 165 -3.78 51.19 24.79
N PRO A 166 -3.04 50.05 24.92
CA PRO A 166 -3.46 48.83 24.32
C PRO A 166 -4.81 48.36 24.89
N ALA A 167 -5.73 47.99 24.01
CA ALA A 167 -7.04 47.48 24.39
C ALA A 167 -7.12 45.96 24.17
N VAL A 168 -7.70 45.27 25.13
CA VAL A 168 -8.09 43.86 24.96
C VAL A 168 -9.50 43.82 24.39
N THR A 169 -9.69 43.02 23.36
CA THR A 169 -10.99 42.80 22.72
C THR A 169 -11.42 41.35 22.86
N VAL A 170 -12.67 41.13 23.22
CA VAL A 170 -13.31 39.81 23.18
C VAL A 170 -14.42 39.90 22.14
N ASN A 171 -14.42 38.98 21.20
CA ASN A 171 -15.45 38.91 20.17
C ASN A 171 -16.02 37.49 20.13
N VAL A 172 -17.36 37.37 20.10
CA VAL A 172 -18.09 36.13 19.94
C VAL A 172 -18.87 36.25 18.67
N ALA A 173 -18.56 35.37 17.68
CA ALA A 173 -19.23 35.33 16.41
C ALA A 173 -19.98 34.01 16.21
N THR A 174 -21.22 34.07 15.72
CA THR A 174 -22.05 32.88 15.45
C THR A 174 -22.76 33.05 14.14
N THR A 175 -22.62 32.09 13.25
CA THR A 175 -23.41 32.05 12.01
C THR A 175 -24.80 31.53 12.33
N LEU A 176 -25.81 32.39 12.11
CA LEU A 176 -27.22 32.05 12.35
C LEU A 176 -27.85 31.39 11.12
N LEU A 177 -27.52 31.88 9.91
CA LEU A 177 -28.07 31.41 8.65
C LEU A 177 -27.01 31.55 7.53
N ASP A 178 -26.78 30.47 6.81
CA ASP A 178 -25.85 30.40 5.67
C ASP A 178 -26.39 29.59 4.50
N PHE A 179 -27.69 29.39 4.46
CA PHE A 179 -28.41 28.66 3.42
C PHE A 179 -27.82 27.27 3.12
N GLY A 180 -27.31 26.60 4.14
CA GLY A 180 -26.79 25.22 4.08
C GLY A 180 -25.30 25.10 3.71
N ARG A 181 -24.55 26.18 3.58
CA ARG A 181 -23.12 26.17 3.29
C ARG A 181 -22.37 25.31 4.31
N THR A 182 -22.48 25.63 5.61
CA THR A 182 -21.83 24.86 6.69
C THR A 182 -22.34 23.42 6.72
N SER A 183 -23.66 23.21 6.50
CA SER A 183 -24.22 21.84 6.46
C SER A 183 -23.62 20.99 5.34
N ASN A 184 -23.47 21.55 4.15
CA ASN A 184 -22.89 20.83 3.01
C ASN A 184 -21.38 20.64 3.17
N THR A 185 -20.66 21.60 3.78
CA THR A 185 -19.27 21.41 4.15
C THR A 185 -19.09 20.24 5.13
N ILE A 186 -19.97 20.11 6.14
CA ILE A 186 -19.95 18.97 7.07
C ILE A 186 -20.20 17.66 6.32
N LYS A 187 -21.20 17.60 5.42
CA LYS A 187 -21.47 16.41 4.60
C LYS A 187 -20.27 16.03 3.75
N SER A 188 -19.58 17.02 3.17
CA SER A 188 -18.34 16.78 2.41
C SER A 188 -17.28 16.13 3.31
N ARG A 189 -17.05 16.66 4.52
CA ARG A 189 -16.08 16.08 5.47
C ARG A 189 -16.48 14.68 5.96
N GLU A 190 -17.78 14.44 6.21
CA GLU A 190 -18.29 13.11 6.56
C GLU A 190 -18.06 12.10 5.43
N ALA A 191 -18.26 12.50 4.17
CA ALA A 191 -17.96 11.67 3.02
C ALA A 191 -16.47 11.39 2.87
N LEU A 192 -15.58 12.38 3.11
CA LEU A 192 -14.13 12.17 3.12
C LEU A 192 -13.66 11.24 4.25
N HIS A 193 -14.30 11.32 5.42
CA HIS A 193 -14.03 10.36 6.50
C HIS A 193 -14.40 8.93 6.08
N LEU A 194 -15.55 8.74 5.40
CA LEU A 194 -15.91 7.44 4.86
C LEU A 194 -14.92 6.98 3.81
N ALA A 195 -14.46 7.86 2.90
CA ALA A 195 -13.44 7.56 1.91
C ALA A 195 -12.13 7.10 2.57
N ALA A 196 -11.67 7.78 3.63
CA ALA A 196 -10.48 7.38 4.38
C ALA A 196 -10.64 6.01 5.06
N LYS A 197 -11.82 5.71 5.57
CA LYS A 197 -12.15 4.39 6.15
C LYS A 197 -12.09 3.29 5.10
N GLU A 198 -12.69 3.50 3.93
CA GLU A 198 -12.65 2.52 2.83
C GLU A 198 -11.23 2.36 2.27
N ASN A 199 -10.42 3.43 2.24
CA ASN A 199 -9.00 3.34 1.90
C ASN A 199 -8.23 2.44 2.88
N THR A 200 -8.56 2.46 4.17
CA THR A 200 -7.95 1.52 5.15
C THR A 200 -8.26 0.07 4.77
N GLY A 201 -9.49 -0.22 4.33
CA GLY A 201 -9.87 -1.53 3.80
C GLY A 201 -9.09 -1.91 2.54
N ALA A 202 -8.91 -0.97 1.61
CA ALA A 202 -8.14 -1.18 0.38
C ALA A 202 -6.66 -1.48 0.68
N GLN A 203 -6.05 -0.79 1.66
CA GLN A 203 -4.68 -1.08 2.10
C GLN A 203 -4.57 -2.47 2.74
N ALA A 204 -5.57 -2.89 3.52
CA ALA A 204 -5.59 -4.22 4.11
C ALA A 204 -5.67 -5.33 3.04
N GLU A 205 -6.51 -5.19 2.01
CA GLU A 205 -6.56 -6.10 0.87
C GLU A 205 -5.23 -6.14 0.10
N ASN A 206 -4.58 -4.98 -0.09
CA ASN A 206 -3.29 -4.89 -0.75
C ASN A 206 -2.18 -5.62 0.04
N ILE A 207 -2.11 -5.45 1.36
CA ILE A 207 -1.16 -6.18 2.21
C ILE A 207 -1.46 -7.68 2.16
N ALA A 208 -2.73 -8.09 2.21
CA ALA A 208 -3.11 -9.49 2.09
C ALA A 208 -2.63 -10.09 0.76
N TRP A 209 -2.76 -9.36 -0.33
CA TRP A 209 -2.22 -9.77 -1.64
C TRP A 209 -0.69 -9.86 -1.64
N GLN A 210 0.02 -8.85 -1.12
CA GLN A 210 1.49 -8.87 -1.07
C GLN A 210 2.03 -10.07 -0.28
N VAL A 211 1.46 -10.35 0.88
CA VAL A 211 1.83 -11.52 1.70
C VAL A 211 1.54 -12.81 0.96
N SER A 212 0.34 -12.95 0.43
CA SER A 212 -0.09 -14.18 -0.26
C SER A 212 0.78 -14.46 -1.48
N SER A 213 1.04 -13.45 -2.31
CA SER A 213 1.89 -13.61 -3.50
C SER A 213 3.32 -13.99 -3.14
N ALA A 214 3.89 -13.41 -2.07
CA ALA A 214 5.23 -13.75 -1.61
C ALA A 214 5.31 -15.17 -1.01
N LEU A 215 4.27 -15.64 -0.28
CA LEU A 215 4.22 -17.02 0.23
C LEU A 215 4.12 -18.05 -0.92
N ILE A 216 3.33 -17.76 -1.96
CA ILE A 216 3.22 -18.60 -3.14
C ILE A 216 4.56 -18.65 -3.88
N GLU A 217 5.20 -17.50 -4.07
CA GLU A 217 6.51 -17.41 -4.73
C GLU A 217 7.59 -18.18 -3.96
N LEU A 218 7.65 -18.04 -2.62
CA LEU A 218 8.59 -18.80 -1.81
C LEU A 218 8.35 -20.32 -1.92
N SER A 219 7.09 -20.75 -1.92
CA SER A 219 6.73 -22.16 -2.11
C SER A 219 7.18 -22.67 -3.47
N LYS A 220 6.96 -21.89 -4.54
CA LYS A 220 7.45 -22.17 -5.90
C LYS A 220 8.96 -22.36 -5.92
N GLN A 221 9.71 -21.40 -5.39
CA GLN A 221 11.17 -21.47 -5.40
C GLN A 221 11.71 -22.64 -4.58
N ARG A 222 11.10 -22.98 -3.44
CA ARG A 222 11.47 -24.17 -2.66
C ARG A 222 11.28 -25.46 -3.45
N GLN A 223 10.21 -25.57 -4.27
CA GLN A 223 10.02 -26.73 -5.16
C GLN A 223 11.08 -26.76 -6.26
N ILE A 224 11.38 -25.64 -6.88
CA ILE A 224 12.42 -25.55 -7.92
C ILE A 224 13.79 -25.90 -7.33
N ILE A 225 14.12 -25.49 -6.11
CA ILE A 225 15.38 -25.87 -5.43
C ILE A 225 15.48 -27.39 -5.31
N VAL A 226 14.41 -28.08 -4.88
CA VAL A 226 14.39 -29.54 -4.76
C VAL A 226 14.63 -30.21 -6.12
N LEU A 227 14.01 -29.72 -7.19
CA LEU A 227 14.23 -30.23 -8.54
C LEU A 227 15.65 -29.97 -9.03
N SER A 228 16.17 -28.77 -8.79
CA SER A 228 17.54 -28.38 -9.18
C SER A 228 18.58 -29.20 -8.42
N GLN A 229 18.39 -29.50 -7.15
CA GLN A 229 19.27 -30.38 -6.36
C GLN A 229 19.34 -31.79 -6.95
N LYS A 230 18.17 -32.36 -7.34
CA LYS A 230 18.13 -33.66 -8.02
C LYS A 230 18.86 -33.62 -9.38
N TYR A 231 18.68 -32.54 -10.13
CA TYR A 231 19.36 -32.36 -11.44
C TYR A 231 20.87 -32.21 -11.26
N VAL A 232 21.36 -31.44 -10.28
CA VAL A 232 22.79 -31.34 -9.94
C VAL A 232 23.37 -32.69 -9.54
N ALA A 233 22.69 -33.44 -8.69
CA ALA A 233 23.11 -34.76 -8.26
C ALA A 233 23.24 -35.70 -9.46
N ARG A 234 22.26 -35.70 -10.37
CA ARG A 234 22.28 -36.51 -11.59
C ARG A 234 23.43 -36.13 -12.54
N MET A 235 23.68 -34.83 -12.71
CA MET A 235 24.83 -34.39 -13.52
C MET A 235 26.17 -34.77 -12.90
N ASN A 236 26.28 -34.75 -11.56
CA ASN A 236 27.47 -35.20 -10.87
C ASN A 236 27.73 -36.70 -11.08
N GLU A 237 26.67 -37.55 -10.98
CA GLU A 237 26.79 -38.98 -11.26
C GLU A 237 27.33 -39.24 -12.66
N LEU A 238 26.83 -38.51 -13.69
CA LEU A 238 27.31 -38.65 -15.07
C LEU A 238 28.78 -38.20 -15.20
N VAL A 239 29.20 -37.15 -14.51
CA VAL A 239 30.61 -36.70 -14.48
C VAL A 239 31.52 -37.73 -13.84
N GLU A 240 31.14 -38.32 -12.68
CA GLU A 240 31.92 -39.34 -11.98
C GLU A 240 32.05 -40.61 -12.82
N MET A 241 30.95 -41.03 -13.46
CA MET A 241 30.94 -42.20 -14.38
C MET A 241 31.89 -41.96 -15.56
N LEU A 242 31.83 -40.80 -16.19
CA LEU A 242 32.71 -40.45 -17.33
C LEU A 242 34.18 -40.29 -16.92
N ASP A 243 34.46 -39.78 -15.74
CA ASP A 243 35.84 -39.70 -15.20
C ASP A 243 36.44 -41.11 -15.05
N GLY A 244 35.62 -42.10 -14.61
CA GLY A 244 36.00 -43.51 -14.60
C GLY A 244 36.30 -44.06 -15.97
N ILE A 245 35.43 -43.79 -16.97
CA ILE A 245 35.58 -44.26 -18.36
C ILE A 245 36.85 -43.66 -19.00
N VAL A 246 37.07 -42.35 -18.85
CA VAL A 246 38.23 -41.63 -19.47
C VAL A 246 39.59 -42.14 -18.93
N LYS A 247 39.65 -42.66 -17.69
CA LYS A 247 40.84 -43.31 -17.16
C LYS A 247 41.27 -44.55 -17.97
N VAL A 248 40.30 -45.24 -18.59
CA VAL A 248 40.54 -46.42 -19.44
C VAL A 248 40.56 -46.07 -20.91
N ASP A 249 39.68 -45.16 -21.38
CA ASP A 249 39.56 -44.72 -22.76
C ASP A 249 39.67 -43.18 -22.85
N GLN A 250 40.91 -42.70 -23.12
CA GLN A 250 41.24 -41.27 -23.23
C GLN A 250 40.54 -40.60 -24.45
N GLY A 251 40.07 -41.36 -25.46
CA GLY A 251 39.32 -40.83 -26.58
C GLY A 251 38.01 -40.13 -26.22
N ARG A 252 37.45 -40.46 -25.05
CA ARG A 252 36.19 -39.90 -24.52
C ARG A 252 36.38 -38.66 -23.64
N ARG A 253 37.57 -38.04 -23.60
CA ARG A 253 37.87 -36.84 -22.80
C ARG A 253 36.96 -35.64 -23.14
N SER A 254 36.55 -35.50 -24.42
CA SER A 254 35.62 -34.45 -24.87
C SER A 254 34.24 -34.61 -24.24
N GLU A 255 33.73 -35.82 -24.06
CA GLU A 255 32.47 -36.14 -23.39
C GLU A 255 32.51 -35.75 -21.93
N LEU A 256 33.60 -36.06 -21.20
CA LEU A 256 33.79 -35.65 -19.83
C LEU A 256 33.77 -34.11 -19.71
N THR A 257 34.40 -33.38 -20.62
CA THR A 257 34.39 -31.89 -20.61
C THR A 257 32.99 -31.36 -20.83
N GLN A 258 32.18 -31.96 -21.73
CA GLN A 258 30.79 -31.59 -21.96
C GLN A 258 29.94 -31.84 -20.69
N ALA A 259 30.08 -33.01 -20.06
CA ALA A 259 29.37 -33.35 -18.82
C ALA A 259 29.71 -32.37 -17.67
N ARG A 260 30.98 -32.02 -17.51
CA ARG A 260 31.42 -30.99 -16.53
C ARG A 260 30.81 -29.62 -16.82
N GLY A 261 30.72 -29.21 -18.09
CA GLY A 261 30.02 -27.99 -18.50
C GLY A 261 28.55 -28.00 -18.11
N ARG A 262 27.85 -29.11 -18.35
CA ARG A 262 26.44 -29.28 -17.95
C ARG A 262 26.25 -29.33 -16.42
N PHE A 263 27.17 -29.94 -15.69
CA PHE A 263 27.17 -29.92 -14.24
C PHE A 263 27.30 -28.50 -13.65
N LEU A 264 28.22 -27.68 -14.16
CA LEU A 264 28.36 -26.29 -13.77
C LEU A 264 27.11 -25.47 -14.10
N GLN A 265 26.46 -25.74 -15.24
CA GLN A 265 25.19 -25.11 -15.61
C GLN A 265 24.06 -25.50 -14.64
N ALA A 266 24.00 -26.77 -14.23
CA ALA A 266 23.04 -27.24 -13.23
C ALA A 266 23.25 -26.57 -11.88
N GLN A 267 24.50 -26.44 -11.41
CA GLN A 267 24.85 -25.69 -10.20
C GLN A 267 24.39 -24.24 -10.27
N SER A 268 24.65 -23.54 -11.37
CA SER A 268 24.21 -22.16 -11.59
C SER A 268 22.67 -22.03 -11.53
N SER A 269 21.93 -23.02 -12.05
CA SER A 269 20.48 -23.04 -11.96
C SER A 269 19.99 -23.20 -10.51
N LEU A 270 20.65 -24.06 -9.74
CA LEU A 270 20.37 -24.23 -8.30
C LEU A 270 20.65 -22.93 -7.52
N ASP A 271 21.82 -22.33 -7.74
CA ASP A 271 22.20 -21.06 -7.07
C ASP A 271 21.21 -19.93 -7.40
N THR A 272 20.73 -19.87 -8.62
CA THR A 272 19.71 -18.91 -9.05
C THR A 272 18.38 -19.14 -8.28
N ALA A 273 17.93 -20.38 -8.15
CA ALA A 273 16.71 -20.70 -7.41
C ALA A 273 16.85 -20.37 -5.91
N ILE A 274 18.01 -20.67 -5.31
CA ILE A 274 18.32 -20.31 -3.90
C ILE A 274 18.31 -18.78 -3.72
N SER A 275 18.91 -18.03 -4.63
CA SER A 275 18.93 -16.56 -4.57
C SER A 275 17.50 -15.98 -4.63
N ARG A 276 16.66 -16.46 -5.53
CA ARG A 276 15.25 -16.04 -5.63
C ARG A 276 14.44 -16.39 -4.37
N ALA A 277 14.70 -17.55 -3.78
CA ALA A 277 14.05 -17.91 -2.51
C ALA A 277 14.45 -16.93 -1.39
N ARG A 278 15.74 -16.59 -1.27
CA ARG A 278 16.24 -15.61 -0.29
C ARG A 278 15.68 -14.21 -0.52
N ASP A 279 15.60 -13.75 -1.76
CA ASP A 279 14.98 -12.46 -2.10
C ASP A 279 13.52 -12.42 -1.63
N THR A 280 12.80 -13.51 -1.83
CA THR A 280 11.40 -13.62 -1.37
C THR A 280 11.30 -13.69 0.16
N GLU A 281 12.22 -14.38 0.84
CA GLU A 281 12.31 -14.40 2.31
C GLU A 281 12.58 -13.00 2.87
N ILE A 282 13.42 -12.19 2.24
CA ILE A 282 13.64 -10.78 2.61
C ILE A 282 12.35 -9.97 2.50
N ILE A 283 11.57 -10.16 1.42
CA ILE A 283 10.26 -9.51 1.27
C ILE A 283 9.30 -9.94 2.38
N LEU A 284 9.24 -11.24 2.68
CA LEU A 284 8.40 -11.77 3.75
C LEU A 284 8.81 -11.26 5.13
N ASN A 285 10.11 -11.19 5.43
CA ASN A 285 10.61 -10.64 6.69
C ASN A 285 10.22 -9.16 6.85
N ARG A 286 10.18 -8.39 5.78
CA ARG A 286 9.66 -7.01 5.83
C ARG A 286 8.17 -6.95 6.19
N LEU A 287 7.37 -7.93 5.72
CA LEU A 287 5.92 -7.95 5.90
C LEU A 287 5.49 -8.62 7.21
N LEU A 288 6.21 -9.65 7.65
CA LEU A 288 5.86 -10.53 8.78
C LEU A 288 6.81 -10.42 9.97
N GLY A 289 7.91 -9.61 9.84
CA GLY A 289 9.01 -9.67 10.79
C GLY A 289 9.68 -11.05 10.76
N ASP A 290 10.29 -11.44 11.87
CA ASP A 290 10.97 -12.74 12.01
C ASP A 290 10.02 -13.91 12.28
N THR A 291 8.71 -13.77 11.99
CA THR A 291 7.72 -14.83 12.25
C THR A 291 7.81 -15.89 11.15
N PRO A 292 8.24 -17.14 11.47
CA PRO A 292 8.32 -18.20 10.48
C PRO A 292 6.92 -18.68 10.09
N VAL A 293 6.65 -18.77 8.79
CA VAL A 293 5.40 -19.34 8.27
C VAL A 293 5.66 -20.80 7.85
N PRO A 294 4.95 -21.78 8.41
CA PRO A 294 5.07 -23.19 8.03
C PRO A 294 4.40 -23.43 6.68
N LEU A 295 5.17 -23.28 5.59
CA LEU A 295 4.65 -23.52 4.23
C LEU A 295 4.55 -25.02 3.93
N PRO A 296 3.51 -25.46 3.18
CA PRO A 296 3.39 -26.83 2.72
C PRO A 296 4.57 -27.24 1.85
N THR A 297 5.13 -28.41 2.09
CA THR A 297 6.21 -28.99 1.28
C THR A 297 5.69 -29.66 0.01
N ALA A 298 4.37 -29.86 -0.12
CA ALA A 298 3.74 -30.46 -1.27
C ALA A 298 3.83 -29.58 -2.52
N ALA A 299 4.21 -30.16 -3.64
CA ALA A 299 4.28 -29.49 -4.94
C ALA A 299 2.88 -29.19 -5.54
N VAL A 300 1.84 -29.90 -5.08
CA VAL A 300 0.47 -29.78 -5.56
C VAL A 300 -0.44 -29.35 -4.41
N TRP A 301 -1.19 -28.27 -4.62
CA TRP A 301 -2.24 -27.81 -3.73
C TRP A 301 -3.60 -28.04 -4.36
N ASN A 302 -4.60 -28.41 -3.57
CA ASN A 302 -5.94 -28.64 -4.07
C ASN A 302 -6.74 -27.31 -4.11
N LEU A 303 -6.24 -26.33 -4.89
CA LEU A 303 -6.88 -25.05 -5.11
C LEU A 303 -7.57 -25.04 -6.48
N LYS A 304 -8.77 -24.46 -6.53
CA LYS A 304 -9.54 -24.28 -7.77
C LYS A 304 -9.84 -22.80 -8.00
N PRO A 305 -9.91 -22.36 -9.29
CA PRO A 305 -10.42 -21.04 -9.61
C PRO A 305 -11.82 -20.83 -9.02
N GLY A 306 -12.07 -19.62 -8.52
CA GLY A 306 -13.38 -19.23 -8.00
C GLY A 306 -14.41 -19.05 -9.11
N GLU A 307 -15.67 -18.82 -8.72
CA GLU A 307 -16.73 -18.55 -9.69
C GLU A 307 -16.63 -17.10 -10.21
N LEU A 308 -16.29 -16.94 -11.50
CA LEU A 308 -16.07 -15.63 -12.13
C LEU A 308 -17.23 -14.65 -11.89
N ASN A 309 -18.48 -15.09 -12.08
CA ASN A 309 -19.64 -14.20 -11.92
C ASN A 309 -19.78 -13.66 -10.49
N LYS A 310 -19.45 -14.46 -9.48
CA LYS A 310 -19.46 -14.00 -8.07
C LYS A 310 -18.36 -12.97 -7.81
N GLN A 311 -17.20 -13.17 -8.40
CA GLN A 311 -16.09 -12.22 -8.26
C GLN A 311 -16.37 -10.90 -8.98
N LEU A 312 -16.99 -10.94 -10.17
CA LEU A 312 -17.39 -9.75 -10.90
C LEU A 312 -18.49 -8.95 -10.14
N SER A 313 -19.48 -9.64 -9.58
CA SER A 313 -20.51 -8.96 -8.78
C SER A 313 -19.97 -8.36 -7.48
N ALA A 314 -18.87 -8.88 -6.94
CA ALA A 314 -18.23 -8.37 -5.74
C ALA A 314 -17.48 -7.03 -5.98
N ILE A 315 -17.14 -6.69 -7.24
CA ILE A 315 -16.42 -5.45 -7.59
C ILE A 315 -17.16 -4.20 -7.07
N GLU A 316 -18.49 -4.18 -7.12
CA GLU A 316 -19.28 -3.05 -6.61
C GLU A 316 -19.02 -2.77 -5.12
N SER A 317 -18.69 -3.81 -4.36
CA SER A 317 -18.37 -3.74 -2.94
C SER A 317 -16.89 -3.56 -2.65
N HIS A 318 -16.04 -3.47 -3.69
CA HIS A 318 -14.59 -3.31 -3.54
C HIS A 318 -14.26 -2.03 -2.75
N PRO A 319 -13.37 -2.08 -1.74
CA PRO A 319 -13.05 -0.90 -0.93
C PRO A 319 -12.61 0.32 -1.75
N THR A 320 -11.87 0.12 -2.83
CA THR A 320 -11.45 1.22 -3.73
C THR A 320 -12.63 1.87 -4.46
N ILE A 321 -13.64 1.09 -4.86
CA ILE A 321 -14.86 1.63 -5.48
C ILE A 321 -15.68 2.41 -4.44
N ARG A 322 -15.85 1.88 -3.23
CA ARG A 322 -16.52 2.59 -2.13
C ARG A 322 -15.79 3.86 -1.73
N GLN A 323 -14.46 3.85 -1.73
CA GLN A 323 -13.66 5.05 -1.53
C GLN A 323 -13.99 6.10 -2.60
N ALA A 324 -13.96 5.76 -3.88
CA ALA A 324 -14.25 6.67 -4.98
C ALA A 324 -15.70 7.18 -4.95
N GLN A 325 -16.66 6.34 -4.54
CA GLN A 325 -18.06 6.75 -4.32
C GLN A 325 -18.17 7.78 -3.19
N ALA A 326 -17.47 7.57 -2.08
CA ALA A 326 -17.45 8.51 -0.97
C ALA A 326 -16.74 9.83 -1.34
N GLU A 327 -15.65 9.79 -2.11
CA GLU A 327 -14.98 10.98 -2.66
C GLU A 327 -15.92 11.76 -3.61
N THR A 328 -16.69 11.06 -4.42
CA THR A 328 -17.70 11.67 -5.29
C THR A 328 -18.84 12.33 -4.49
N ALA A 329 -19.29 11.67 -3.41
CA ALA A 329 -20.27 12.26 -2.50
C ALA A 329 -19.75 13.53 -1.83
N SER A 330 -18.47 13.55 -1.47
CA SER A 330 -17.79 14.73 -0.96
C SER A 330 -17.76 15.86 -2.00
N ALA A 331 -17.33 15.58 -3.22
CA ALA A 331 -17.27 16.56 -4.31
C ALA A 331 -18.64 17.16 -4.65
N LEU A 332 -19.70 16.35 -4.59
CA LEU A 332 -21.09 16.81 -4.76
C LEU A 332 -21.51 17.75 -3.61
N ALA A 333 -21.18 17.40 -2.38
CA ALA A 333 -21.46 18.25 -1.23
C ALA A 333 -20.68 19.56 -1.27
N ASP A 334 -19.43 19.55 -1.74
CA ASP A 334 -18.63 20.76 -1.97
C ASP A 334 -19.23 21.65 -3.08
N ALA A 335 -19.79 21.06 -4.15
CA ALA A 335 -20.48 21.80 -5.20
C ALA A 335 -21.74 22.51 -4.64
N GLU A 336 -22.51 21.85 -3.80
CA GLU A 336 -23.66 22.45 -3.12
C GLU A 336 -23.25 23.53 -2.10
N ALA A 337 -22.11 23.33 -1.40
CA ALA A 337 -21.55 24.35 -0.52
C ALA A 337 -21.09 25.60 -1.32
N ALA A 338 -20.46 25.41 -2.47
CA ALA A 338 -20.08 26.48 -3.38
C ALA A 338 -21.29 27.24 -3.93
N ARG A 339 -22.35 26.53 -4.27
CA ARG A 339 -23.65 27.14 -4.66
C ARG A 339 -24.26 27.94 -3.52
N SER A 340 -24.24 27.40 -2.30
CA SER A 340 -24.76 28.07 -1.09
C SER A 340 -24.00 29.36 -0.79
N ALA A 341 -22.76 29.51 -1.21
CA ALA A 341 -21.95 30.70 -1.02
C ALA A 341 -22.44 31.92 -1.84
N ALA A 342 -23.38 31.73 -2.80
CA ALA A 342 -24.04 32.82 -3.53
C ALA A 342 -25.19 33.46 -2.71
N TYR A 343 -25.65 32.82 -1.65
CA TYR A 343 -26.74 33.31 -0.80
C TYR A 343 -26.23 34.21 0.32
N PRO A 344 -27.14 35.02 0.93
CA PRO A 344 -26.76 35.83 2.08
C PRO A 344 -26.29 35.00 3.29
N THR A 345 -25.37 35.53 4.07
CA THR A 345 -24.96 34.97 5.37
C THR A 345 -25.37 35.90 6.47
N VAL A 346 -26.04 35.38 7.51
CA VAL A 346 -26.42 36.13 8.72
C VAL A 346 -25.54 35.67 9.86
N THR A 347 -24.77 36.62 10.42
CA THR A 347 -23.92 36.38 11.60
C THR A 347 -24.35 37.26 12.77
N TRP A 348 -24.34 36.70 13.95
CA TRP A 348 -24.52 37.41 15.22
C TRP A 348 -23.17 37.55 15.88
N ASN A 349 -22.85 38.81 16.23
CA ASN A 349 -21.60 39.13 16.91
C ASN A 349 -21.90 39.81 18.25
N VAL A 350 -21.11 39.43 19.25
CA VAL A 350 -21.10 40.08 20.56
C VAL A 350 -19.65 40.43 20.86
N GLY A 351 -19.38 41.70 21.14
CA GLY A 351 -18.02 42.21 21.39
C GLY A 351 -17.91 43.05 22.66
N LYS A 352 -16.71 43.02 23.24
CA LYS A 352 -16.30 43.93 24.32
C LYS A 352 -14.88 44.38 24.06
N SER A 353 -14.63 45.66 24.23
CA SER A 353 -13.28 46.23 24.22
C SER A 353 -13.01 46.96 25.58
N THR A 354 -11.79 46.79 26.07
CA THR A 354 -11.31 47.58 27.21
C THR A 354 -10.79 48.96 26.82
N GLY A 355 -10.83 49.28 25.52
CA GLY A 355 -10.53 50.62 25.00
C GLY A 355 -11.52 51.66 25.56
N ARG A 356 -11.05 52.92 25.69
CA ARG A 356 -11.89 54.04 26.15
C ARG A 356 -12.39 54.83 24.96
N ASP A 357 -13.60 55.40 25.13
CA ASP A 357 -14.19 56.32 24.17
C ASP A 357 -13.52 57.71 24.24
N GLU A 358 -13.97 58.64 23.39
CA GLU A 358 -13.46 60.03 23.34
C GLU A 358 -13.61 60.77 24.64
N LEU A 359 -14.54 60.34 25.48
CA LEU A 359 -14.79 60.92 26.84
C LEU A 359 -14.07 60.13 27.94
N GLY A 360 -13.20 59.20 27.60
CA GLY A 360 -12.42 58.42 28.57
C GLY A 360 -13.20 57.29 29.27
N ARG A 361 -14.43 56.96 28.83
CA ARG A 361 -15.28 55.92 29.40
C ARG A 361 -15.01 54.57 28.75
N GLU A 362 -15.15 53.50 29.51
CA GLU A 362 -15.05 52.15 28.95
C GLU A 362 -16.17 51.86 27.94
N GLN A 363 -15.83 51.20 26.83
CA GLN A 363 -16.80 50.82 25.84
C GLN A 363 -17.76 49.78 26.44
N ALA A 364 -19.05 49.92 26.19
CA ALA A 364 -20.06 48.94 26.60
C ALA A 364 -19.93 47.63 25.80
N TRP A 365 -20.66 46.59 26.24
CA TRP A 365 -20.86 45.42 25.40
C TRP A 365 -21.67 45.80 24.17
N GLU A 366 -21.19 45.38 23.02
CA GLU A 366 -21.85 45.59 21.72
C GLU A 366 -22.42 44.28 21.23
N THR A 367 -23.60 44.28 20.72
CA THR A 367 -24.20 43.15 20.01
C THR A 367 -24.81 43.63 18.70
N ASN A 368 -24.52 42.92 17.65
CA ASN A 368 -25.07 43.24 16.32
C ASN A 368 -25.35 41.97 15.52
N VAL A 369 -26.30 42.06 14.59
CA VAL A 369 -26.57 41.07 13.58
C VAL A 369 -26.11 41.66 12.26
N ASN A 370 -25.21 40.96 11.56
CA ASN A 370 -24.66 41.35 10.29
C ASN A 370 -25.22 40.45 9.18
N LEU A 371 -25.82 41.05 8.13
CA LEU A 371 -26.22 40.39 6.91
C LEU A 371 -25.22 40.73 5.82
N SER A 372 -24.52 39.74 5.28
CA SER A 372 -23.59 39.88 4.15
C SER A 372 -24.12 39.12 2.96
N TRP A 373 -24.31 39.81 1.83
CA TRP A 373 -24.75 39.21 0.59
C TRP A 373 -23.83 39.61 -0.59
N PRO A 374 -23.12 38.65 -1.16
CA PRO A 374 -22.23 38.95 -2.29
C PRO A 374 -22.99 39.03 -3.62
N ILE A 375 -23.69 40.16 -3.87
CA ILE A 375 -24.56 40.31 -5.04
C ILE A 375 -23.79 40.26 -6.36
N PHE A 376 -22.58 40.85 -6.41
CA PHE A 376 -21.73 40.87 -7.59
C PHE A 376 -20.25 40.77 -7.24
N ARG A 377 -19.57 39.75 -7.81
CA ARG A 377 -18.13 39.49 -7.66
C ARG A 377 -17.44 39.24 -9.03
N GLY A 378 -17.83 40.00 -10.06
CA GLY A 378 -17.20 39.89 -11.38
C GLY A 378 -17.28 38.48 -12.02
N GLY A 379 -18.31 37.70 -11.68
CA GLY A 379 -18.48 36.32 -12.21
C GLY A 379 -17.72 35.23 -11.46
N SER A 380 -16.85 35.56 -10.48
CA SER A 380 -16.02 34.58 -9.78
C SER A 380 -16.84 33.53 -9.02
N GLN A 381 -17.97 33.88 -8.45
CA GLN A 381 -18.87 32.97 -7.74
C GLN A 381 -19.43 31.88 -8.66
N ARG A 382 -19.94 32.31 -9.86
CA ARG A 382 -20.47 31.37 -10.84
C ARG A 382 -19.39 30.43 -11.40
N ALA A 383 -18.18 30.97 -11.60
CA ALA A 383 -17.03 30.16 -12.02
C ALA A 383 -16.62 29.13 -10.96
N ALA A 384 -16.66 29.51 -9.67
CA ALA A 384 -16.37 28.60 -8.56
C ALA A 384 -17.42 27.47 -8.48
N GLU A 385 -18.72 27.79 -8.58
CA GLU A 385 -19.79 26.80 -8.62
C GLU A 385 -19.62 25.83 -9.79
N LEU A 386 -19.39 26.36 -11.01
CA LEU A 386 -19.16 25.55 -12.20
C LEU A 386 -17.93 24.63 -12.04
N SER A 387 -16.83 25.16 -11.50
CA SER A 387 -15.62 24.39 -11.25
C SER A 387 -15.87 23.23 -10.28
N ALA A 388 -16.58 23.48 -9.17
CA ALA A 388 -16.93 22.45 -8.22
C ALA A 388 -17.86 21.39 -8.83
N ALA A 389 -18.86 21.77 -9.61
CA ALA A 389 -19.73 20.85 -10.32
C ALA A 389 -18.95 19.95 -11.30
N ARG A 390 -18.02 20.53 -12.07
CA ARG A 390 -17.19 19.76 -13.02
C ARG A 390 -16.23 18.80 -12.31
N ARG A 391 -15.73 19.13 -11.12
CA ARG A 391 -14.95 18.20 -10.31
C ARG A 391 -15.79 17.01 -9.84
N ALA A 392 -17.04 17.25 -9.46
CA ALA A 392 -17.95 16.17 -9.11
C ALA A 392 -18.29 15.28 -10.33
N ASP A 393 -18.48 15.86 -11.52
CA ASP A 393 -18.65 15.08 -12.75
C ASP A 393 -17.41 14.23 -13.05
N ALA A 394 -16.21 14.82 -12.98
CA ALA A 394 -14.95 14.10 -13.19
C ALA A 394 -14.74 12.94 -12.17
N SER A 395 -15.18 13.15 -10.93
CA SER A 395 -15.12 12.10 -9.90
C SER A 395 -16.06 10.92 -10.20
N ARG A 396 -17.21 11.16 -10.84
CA ARG A 396 -18.10 10.06 -11.31
C ARG A 396 -17.46 9.23 -12.41
N GLU A 397 -16.83 9.88 -13.39
CA GLU A 397 -16.11 9.18 -14.45
C GLU A 397 -14.94 8.34 -13.91
N ALA A 398 -14.28 8.81 -12.83
CA ALA A 398 -13.23 8.05 -12.17
C ALA A 398 -13.74 6.73 -11.55
N ILE A 399 -14.97 6.71 -11.00
CA ILE A 399 -15.60 5.45 -10.51
C ILE A 399 -15.76 4.46 -11.67
N GLU A 400 -16.28 4.92 -12.80
CA GLU A 400 -16.50 4.06 -13.95
C GLU A 400 -15.19 3.51 -14.50
N GLN A 401 -14.14 4.34 -14.60
CA GLN A 401 -12.81 3.90 -15.00
C GLN A 401 -12.28 2.82 -14.03
N GLN A 402 -12.32 3.05 -12.73
CA GLN A 402 -11.85 2.08 -11.73
C GLN A 402 -12.63 0.77 -11.80
N SER A 403 -13.95 0.84 -12.00
CA SER A 403 -14.80 -0.34 -12.14
C SER A 403 -14.41 -1.17 -13.36
N ARG A 404 -14.18 -0.54 -14.51
CA ARG A 404 -13.71 -1.21 -15.73
C ARG A 404 -12.31 -1.81 -15.55
N ASP A 405 -11.41 -1.12 -14.88
CA ASP A 405 -10.06 -1.62 -14.60
C ASP A 405 -10.09 -2.85 -13.70
N LEU A 406 -10.94 -2.86 -12.66
CA LEU A 406 -11.09 -4.03 -11.79
C LEU A 406 -11.76 -5.20 -12.52
N ASP A 407 -12.80 -4.95 -13.34
CA ASP A 407 -13.44 -5.98 -14.17
C ASP A 407 -12.42 -6.66 -15.08
N ASN A 408 -11.60 -5.88 -15.79
CA ASN A 408 -10.53 -6.40 -16.62
C ASN A 408 -9.50 -7.22 -15.83
N ARG A 409 -9.10 -6.76 -14.64
CA ARG A 409 -8.13 -7.49 -13.79
C ARG A 409 -8.69 -8.81 -13.30
N VAL A 410 -9.96 -8.86 -12.90
CA VAL A 410 -10.61 -10.10 -12.46
C VAL A 410 -10.69 -11.09 -13.63
N ARG A 411 -11.15 -10.66 -14.81
CA ARG A 411 -11.22 -11.52 -16.01
C ARG A 411 -9.86 -12.02 -16.45
N ALA A 412 -8.85 -11.15 -16.45
CA ALA A 412 -7.49 -11.54 -16.81
C ALA A 412 -6.92 -12.55 -15.79
N ALA A 413 -7.13 -12.33 -14.50
CA ALA A 413 -6.67 -13.24 -13.45
C ALA A 413 -7.37 -14.60 -13.52
N ASP A 414 -8.67 -14.64 -13.80
CA ASP A 414 -9.43 -15.89 -13.99
C ASP A 414 -8.92 -16.67 -15.21
N GLN A 415 -8.75 -16.00 -16.37
CA GLN A 415 -8.20 -16.59 -17.58
C GLN A 415 -6.77 -17.13 -17.36
N ASP A 416 -5.92 -16.35 -16.66
CA ASP A 416 -4.57 -16.78 -16.33
C ASP A 416 -4.58 -18.03 -15.43
N ALA A 417 -5.47 -18.07 -14.43
CA ALA A 417 -5.59 -19.22 -13.53
C ALA A 417 -5.91 -20.51 -14.29
N HIS A 418 -6.92 -20.47 -15.16
CA HIS A 418 -7.30 -21.62 -15.97
C HIS A 418 -6.17 -22.04 -16.94
N SER A 419 -5.66 -21.10 -17.72
CA SER A 419 -4.62 -21.36 -18.72
C SER A 419 -3.31 -21.89 -18.11
N MET A 420 -2.89 -21.35 -16.95
CA MET A 420 -1.65 -21.79 -16.29
C MET A 420 -1.82 -23.17 -15.66
N LEU A 421 -2.96 -23.48 -15.05
CA LEU A 421 -3.23 -24.80 -14.48
C LEU A 421 -3.35 -25.87 -15.56
N GLU A 422 -3.98 -25.57 -16.70
CA GLU A 422 -4.01 -26.46 -17.86
C GLU A 422 -2.60 -26.73 -18.41
N ARG A 423 -1.78 -25.69 -18.57
CA ARG A 423 -0.38 -25.83 -18.98
C ARG A 423 0.44 -26.65 -18.00
N ALA A 424 0.22 -26.47 -16.69
CA ALA A 424 0.87 -27.31 -15.67
C ALA A 424 0.53 -28.80 -15.87
N GLY A 425 -0.72 -29.12 -16.22
CA GLY A 425 -1.13 -30.49 -16.56
C GLY A 425 -0.42 -31.03 -17.82
N LEU A 426 -0.29 -30.20 -18.87
CA LEU A 426 0.46 -30.58 -20.07
C LEU A 426 1.94 -30.82 -19.79
N TYR A 427 2.60 -29.95 -19.01
CA TYR A 427 4.01 -30.13 -18.61
C TYR A 427 4.21 -31.33 -17.70
N HIS A 428 3.22 -31.64 -16.85
CA HIS A 428 3.22 -32.89 -16.07
C HIS A 428 3.29 -34.13 -16.98
N ASN A 429 2.40 -34.21 -17.97
CA ASN A 429 2.40 -35.32 -18.95
C ASN A 429 3.70 -35.34 -19.74
N LEU A 430 4.19 -34.17 -20.18
CA LEU A 430 5.45 -34.07 -20.91
C LEU A 430 6.65 -34.48 -20.04
N SER A 431 6.63 -34.21 -18.74
CA SER A 431 7.70 -34.64 -17.84
C SER A 431 7.74 -36.18 -17.71
N ILE A 432 6.57 -36.84 -17.71
CA ILE A 432 6.49 -38.30 -17.69
C ILE A 432 7.11 -38.92 -18.96
N GLU A 433 6.81 -38.37 -20.15
CA GLU A 433 7.39 -38.86 -21.40
C GLU A 433 8.89 -38.53 -21.51
N SER A 434 9.30 -37.35 -21.04
CA SER A 434 10.72 -36.97 -20.98
C SER A 434 11.52 -37.87 -20.02
N ASP A 435 10.89 -38.34 -18.92
CA ASP A 435 11.50 -39.29 -17.99
C ASP A 435 11.79 -40.67 -18.71
N ARG A 436 10.85 -41.15 -19.52
CA ARG A 436 11.05 -42.38 -20.33
C ARG A 436 12.17 -42.18 -21.35
N ILE A 437 12.14 -41.04 -22.10
CA ILE A 437 13.16 -40.72 -23.09
C ILE A 437 14.55 -40.70 -22.50
N ARG A 438 14.75 -40.05 -21.32
CA ARG A 438 16.06 -39.96 -20.69
C ARG A 438 16.61 -41.31 -20.22
N HIS A 439 15.72 -42.22 -19.77
CA HIS A 439 16.11 -43.58 -19.42
C HIS A 439 16.53 -44.36 -20.68
N ASP A 440 15.69 -44.34 -21.73
CA ASP A 440 15.97 -45.02 -22.99
C ASP A 440 17.27 -44.52 -23.63
N PHE A 441 17.50 -43.19 -23.63
CA PHE A 441 18.71 -42.60 -24.21
C PHE A 441 19.95 -42.95 -23.41
N PHE A 442 19.86 -43.00 -22.08
CA PHE A 442 20.95 -43.44 -21.23
C PHE A 442 21.33 -44.90 -21.51
N ASP A 443 20.36 -45.80 -21.59
CA ASP A 443 20.57 -47.22 -21.89
C ASP A 443 21.16 -47.43 -23.29
N GLN A 444 20.69 -46.73 -24.31
CA GLN A 444 21.20 -46.76 -25.65
C GLN A 444 22.63 -46.22 -25.77
N TRP A 445 22.98 -45.21 -25.00
CA TRP A 445 24.33 -44.66 -24.96
C TRP A 445 25.28 -45.59 -24.21
N TYR A 446 24.92 -45.99 -22.99
CA TYR A 446 25.83 -46.69 -22.09
C TYR A 446 26.00 -48.15 -22.42
N HIS A 447 24.91 -48.87 -22.75
CA HIS A 447 24.93 -50.29 -22.98
C HIS A 447 25.03 -50.67 -24.46
N LEU A 448 24.45 -49.88 -25.36
CA LEU A 448 24.35 -50.26 -26.77
C LEU A 448 25.28 -49.43 -27.69
N GLY A 449 25.85 -48.34 -27.24
CA GLY A 449 26.70 -47.47 -28.05
C GLY A 449 25.99 -46.84 -29.28
N ARG A 450 24.65 -46.78 -29.27
CA ARG A 450 23.81 -46.29 -30.38
C ARG A 450 23.43 -44.83 -30.31
N ARG A 451 23.73 -44.14 -29.18
CA ARG A 451 23.45 -42.72 -28.94
C ARG A 451 24.71 -42.01 -28.51
N THR A 452 24.69 -40.69 -28.66
CA THR A 452 25.77 -39.85 -28.16
C THR A 452 25.50 -39.39 -26.70
N LEU A 453 26.56 -39.06 -25.96
CA LEU A 453 26.40 -38.45 -24.66
C LEU A 453 25.57 -37.14 -24.73
N LEU A 454 25.73 -36.37 -25.81
CA LEU A 454 24.99 -35.12 -26.01
C LEU A 454 23.49 -35.35 -25.99
N ASP A 455 23.01 -36.46 -26.60
CA ASP A 455 21.57 -36.83 -26.55
C ASP A 455 21.12 -37.11 -25.13
N VAL A 456 21.94 -37.80 -24.32
CA VAL A 456 21.63 -38.09 -22.91
C VAL A 456 21.58 -36.79 -22.11
N LEU A 457 22.58 -35.91 -22.24
CA LEU A 457 22.65 -34.64 -21.52
C LEU A 457 21.49 -33.72 -21.93
N SER A 458 21.06 -33.74 -23.19
CA SER A 458 19.89 -32.99 -23.65
C SER A 458 18.61 -33.53 -23.05
N ALA A 459 18.40 -34.86 -23.06
CA ALA A 459 17.22 -35.51 -22.48
C ALA A 459 17.08 -35.23 -20.98
N GLU A 460 18.21 -35.25 -20.21
CA GLU A 460 18.22 -34.89 -18.78
C GLU A 460 17.88 -33.43 -18.59
N SER A 461 18.40 -32.52 -19.43
CA SER A 461 18.08 -31.08 -19.38
C SER A 461 16.60 -30.82 -19.73
N ASP A 462 16.05 -31.50 -20.71
CA ASP A 462 14.64 -31.36 -21.14
C ASP A 462 13.69 -31.86 -20.03
N PHE A 463 14.02 -33.00 -19.41
CA PHE A 463 13.25 -33.52 -18.28
C PHE A 463 13.22 -32.52 -17.11
N TYR A 464 14.39 -32.00 -16.70
CA TYR A 464 14.48 -30.97 -15.67
C TYR A 464 13.69 -29.71 -16.06
N GLY A 465 13.86 -29.22 -17.30
CA GLY A 465 13.14 -28.06 -17.82
C GLY A 465 11.62 -28.22 -17.77
N ASN A 466 11.11 -29.40 -18.15
CA ASN A 466 9.69 -29.71 -18.11
C ASN A 466 9.14 -29.76 -16.67
N GLN A 467 9.89 -30.32 -15.72
CA GLN A 467 9.50 -30.31 -14.31
C GLN A 467 9.47 -28.88 -13.73
N VAL A 468 10.45 -28.07 -14.04
CA VAL A 468 10.48 -26.66 -13.62
C VAL A 468 9.32 -25.88 -14.25
N ALA A 469 9.02 -26.12 -15.52
CA ALA A 469 7.89 -25.49 -16.20
C ALA A 469 6.54 -25.92 -15.62
N GLU A 470 6.38 -27.20 -15.24
CA GLU A 470 5.21 -27.69 -14.52
C GLU A 470 4.99 -26.94 -13.20
N VAL A 471 6.01 -26.91 -12.33
CA VAL A 471 5.95 -26.23 -11.04
C VAL A 471 5.68 -24.74 -11.22
N THR A 472 6.38 -24.10 -12.15
CA THR A 472 6.19 -22.65 -12.41
C THR A 472 4.76 -22.35 -12.83
N ASN A 473 4.23 -23.03 -13.86
CA ASN A 473 2.85 -22.79 -14.31
C ASN A 473 1.82 -23.11 -13.23
N ARG A 474 2.04 -24.14 -12.41
CA ARG A 474 1.13 -24.50 -11.33
C ARG A 474 1.06 -23.42 -10.24
N PHE A 475 2.19 -22.94 -9.75
CA PHE A 475 2.23 -21.90 -8.71
C PHE A 475 1.81 -20.53 -9.27
N ASP A 476 2.12 -20.22 -10.52
CA ASP A 476 1.63 -19.00 -11.17
C ASP A 476 0.09 -19.06 -11.35
N GLY A 477 -0.48 -20.24 -11.62
CA GLY A 477 -1.92 -20.48 -11.59
C GLY A 477 -2.52 -20.24 -10.20
N TYR A 478 -1.88 -20.74 -9.13
CA TYR A 478 -2.32 -20.43 -7.76
C TYR A 478 -2.23 -18.92 -7.45
N SER A 479 -1.16 -18.27 -7.86
CA SER A 479 -1.03 -16.81 -7.74
C SER A 479 -2.15 -16.08 -8.48
N ALA A 480 -2.53 -16.54 -9.66
CA ALA A 480 -3.64 -15.97 -10.44
C ALA A 480 -5.00 -16.13 -9.73
N ILE A 481 -5.24 -17.28 -9.05
CA ILE A 481 -6.45 -17.46 -8.20
C ILE A 481 -6.49 -16.41 -7.09
N PHE A 482 -5.42 -16.25 -6.31
CA PHE A 482 -5.37 -15.25 -5.23
C PHE A 482 -5.51 -13.82 -5.79
N ARG A 483 -4.88 -13.53 -6.95
CA ARG A 483 -5.00 -12.24 -7.64
C ARG A 483 -6.43 -11.93 -8.06
N SER A 484 -7.20 -12.94 -8.49
CA SER A 484 -8.61 -12.78 -8.83
C SER A 484 -9.44 -12.37 -7.62
N TYR A 485 -9.25 -13.02 -6.45
CA TYR A 485 -9.88 -12.62 -5.19
C TYR A 485 -9.43 -11.24 -4.69
N ALA A 486 -8.16 -10.90 -4.84
CA ALA A 486 -7.64 -9.57 -4.48
C ALA A 486 -8.22 -8.47 -5.38
N SER A 487 -8.33 -8.73 -6.70
CA SER A 487 -8.89 -7.77 -7.66
C SER A 487 -10.40 -7.58 -7.50
N SER A 488 -11.11 -8.55 -6.95
CA SER A 488 -12.54 -8.43 -6.59
C SER A 488 -12.75 -7.82 -5.19
N GLY A 489 -11.68 -7.58 -4.40
CA GLY A 489 -11.77 -7.07 -3.03
C GLY A 489 -12.32 -8.06 -2.03
N THR A 490 -12.19 -9.35 -2.30
CA THR A 490 -12.74 -10.43 -1.48
C THR A 490 -11.68 -11.37 -0.92
N LEU A 491 -10.40 -11.04 -1.07
CA LEU A 491 -9.31 -11.93 -0.64
C LEU A 491 -9.33 -12.15 0.88
N LEU A 492 -9.45 -11.10 1.68
CA LEU A 492 -9.55 -11.21 3.13
C LEU A 492 -10.77 -12.02 3.57
N LEU A 493 -11.92 -11.79 2.91
CA LEU A 493 -13.14 -12.52 3.19
C LEU A 493 -12.99 -14.02 2.83
N TRP A 494 -12.40 -14.32 1.66
CA TRP A 494 -12.16 -15.68 1.21
C TRP A 494 -11.19 -16.43 2.12
N LEU A 495 -10.13 -15.80 2.60
CA LEU A 495 -9.19 -16.40 3.53
C LEU A 495 -9.81 -16.71 4.91
N ARG A 496 -10.76 -15.86 5.38
CA ARG A 496 -11.44 -16.03 6.68
C ARG A 496 -12.55 -17.06 6.68
N ASN A 497 -13.22 -17.27 5.52
CA ASN A 497 -14.35 -18.19 5.44
C ASN A 497 -13.88 -19.64 5.42
N ASN A 498 -14.10 -20.34 6.53
CA ASN A 498 -13.80 -21.76 6.74
C ASN A 498 -14.96 -22.69 6.31
N ASN A 499 -15.87 -22.27 5.45
CA ASN A 499 -16.99 -23.12 5.00
C ASN A 499 -16.68 -23.80 3.67
#